data_dc4333e9779ec8c7322e727ba3e3a454
#
_entry.id   dc4333e9779ec8c7322e727ba3e3a454
#
_cell.length_a   1.000
_cell.length_b   1.000
_cell.length_c   1.000
_cell.angle_alpha   90.00
_cell.angle_beta   90.00
_cell.angle_gamma   90.00
#
_symmetry.space_group_name_H-M   'P 1'
#
loop_
_entity.id
_entity.type
_entity.pdbx_description
1 polymer ?
#
loop_
_entity_poly.entity_id
_entity_poly.type
_entity_poly.pdbx_seq_one_letter_code
_entity_poly.pdbx_strand_id
1 'polypeptide(L)'
;MSGVWLASYIVLWLVVLLLGFLLAGALRQLGLLQLRLGDDPGALITDTGLERGTDVPDFTALDAASGERVSLSDLPAVPRMLVFASPGCLSCRELIPGLNEVRKTRGDWDFVVVCRGDLESCRRFGRMNGLEAPMVVDTTGQIEKDYAVTLTPFAYVVDHEGRVVIRGLANDWRQLESLLEQEGTLQAGMPFVAVDVESAEVTEPREG
;
A
#
# COMPACT_ATOMS: atom_id res chain seq x y z
N MET A 1 -40.45 -40.48 -31.33
CA MET A 1 -40.02 -40.00 -29.98
C MET A 1 -38.55 -39.63 -29.91
N SER A 2 -37.74 -39.88 -30.93
CA SER A 2 -36.26 -39.59 -30.92
C SER A 2 -35.89 -38.13 -31.18
N GLY A 3 -36.74 -37.35 -31.89
CA GLY A 3 -36.39 -35.95 -32.21
C GLY A 3 -36.40 -34.99 -31.04
N VAL A 4 -37.28 -35.17 -30.05
CA VAL A 4 -37.39 -34.33 -28.86
C VAL A 4 -36.18 -34.52 -27.95
N TRP A 5 -35.69 -35.73 -27.82
CA TRP A 5 -34.47 -36.04 -27.05
C TRP A 5 -33.21 -35.44 -27.68
N LEU A 6 -33.13 -35.53 -29.02
CA LEU A 6 -32.00 -34.93 -29.74
C LEU A 6 -32.00 -33.39 -29.61
N ALA A 7 -33.17 -32.76 -29.75
CA ALA A 7 -33.33 -31.33 -29.59
C ALA A 7 -32.98 -30.87 -28.18
N SER A 8 -33.44 -31.57 -27.13
CA SER A 8 -33.10 -31.29 -25.74
C SER A 8 -31.59 -31.41 -25.47
N TYR A 9 -30.94 -32.42 -26.04
CA TYR A 9 -29.50 -32.63 -25.91
C TYR A 9 -28.70 -31.50 -26.57
N ILE A 10 -29.10 -31.05 -27.76
CA ILE A 10 -28.45 -29.91 -28.45
C ILE A 10 -28.62 -28.63 -27.65
N VAL A 11 -29.84 -28.36 -27.16
CA VAL A 11 -30.09 -27.17 -26.33
C VAL A 11 -29.23 -27.19 -25.06
N LEU A 12 -29.11 -28.34 -24.40
CA LEU A 12 -28.27 -28.49 -23.23
C LEU A 12 -26.81 -28.14 -23.54
N TRP A 13 -26.25 -28.65 -24.62
CA TRP A 13 -24.88 -28.35 -25.02
C TRP A 13 -24.67 -26.87 -25.38
N LEU A 14 -25.65 -26.25 -26.07
CA LEU A 14 -25.58 -24.81 -26.35
C LEU A 14 -25.56 -23.97 -25.08
N VAL A 15 -26.37 -24.33 -24.08
CA VAL A 15 -26.39 -23.66 -22.78
C VAL A 15 -25.06 -23.84 -22.04
N VAL A 16 -24.49 -25.05 -22.04
CA VAL A 16 -23.17 -25.31 -21.41
C VAL A 16 -22.05 -24.53 -22.08
N LEU A 17 -22.04 -24.48 -23.42
CA LEU A 17 -21.04 -23.69 -24.15
C LEU A 17 -21.20 -22.20 -23.91
N LEU A 18 -22.43 -21.67 -23.85
CA LEU A 18 -22.71 -20.28 -23.54
C LEU A 18 -22.23 -19.92 -22.13
N LEU A 19 -22.57 -20.76 -21.15
CA LEU A 19 -22.13 -20.56 -19.77
C LEU A 19 -20.59 -20.62 -19.64
N GLY A 20 -19.95 -21.56 -20.33
CA GLY A 20 -18.49 -21.67 -20.37
C GLY A 20 -17.84 -20.43 -20.97
N PHE A 21 -18.40 -19.90 -22.06
CA PHE A 21 -17.92 -18.67 -22.70
C PHE A 21 -18.07 -17.43 -21.78
N LEU A 22 -19.23 -17.29 -21.11
CA LEU A 22 -19.49 -16.22 -20.17
C LEU A 22 -18.52 -16.29 -18.96
N LEU A 23 -18.31 -17.51 -18.45
CA LEU A 23 -17.37 -17.73 -17.34
C LEU A 23 -15.94 -17.40 -17.74
N ALA A 24 -15.50 -17.85 -18.91
CA ALA A 24 -14.18 -17.54 -19.44
C ALA A 24 -13.99 -16.02 -19.64
N GLY A 25 -15.02 -15.33 -20.13
CA GLY A 25 -15.04 -13.87 -20.26
C GLY A 25 -14.92 -13.16 -18.91
N ALA A 26 -15.66 -13.61 -17.90
CA ALA A 26 -15.60 -13.07 -16.55
C ALA A 26 -14.22 -13.30 -15.89
N LEU A 27 -13.66 -14.49 -16.03
CA LEU A 27 -12.32 -14.81 -15.53
C LEU A 27 -11.22 -13.99 -16.22
N ARG A 28 -11.35 -13.75 -17.53
CA ARG A 28 -10.44 -12.88 -18.27
C ARG A 28 -10.51 -11.44 -17.78
N GLN A 29 -11.70 -10.91 -17.49
CA GLN A 29 -11.86 -9.56 -16.94
C GLN A 29 -11.25 -9.45 -15.54
N LEU A 30 -11.46 -10.45 -14.67
CA LEU A 30 -10.82 -10.52 -13.33
C LEU A 30 -9.30 -10.61 -13.44
N GLY A 31 -8.76 -11.40 -14.37
CA GLY A 31 -7.32 -11.49 -14.60
C GLY A 31 -6.70 -10.18 -15.09
N LEU A 32 -7.37 -9.44 -15.97
CA LEU A 32 -6.94 -8.12 -16.43
C LEU A 32 -6.99 -7.07 -15.30
N LEU A 33 -7.97 -7.18 -14.40
CA LEU A 33 -8.05 -6.31 -13.22
C LEU A 33 -6.91 -6.60 -12.24
N GLN A 34 -6.56 -7.87 -12.03
CA GLN A 34 -5.43 -8.27 -11.19
C GLN A 34 -4.08 -7.82 -11.77
N LEU A 35 -3.89 -7.90 -13.09
CA LEU A 35 -2.69 -7.39 -13.75
C LEU A 35 -2.57 -5.86 -13.65
N ARG A 36 -3.68 -5.13 -13.69
CA ARG A 36 -3.68 -3.67 -13.49
C ARG A 36 -3.46 -3.24 -12.05
N LEU A 37 -3.79 -4.09 -11.08
CA LEU A 37 -3.61 -3.83 -9.64
C LEU A 37 -2.29 -4.41 -9.10
N GLY A 38 -1.61 -5.31 -9.83
CA GLY A 38 -0.47 -6.07 -9.34
C GLY A 38 0.92 -5.61 -9.80
N ASP A 39 1.04 -4.89 -10.92
CA ASP A 39 2.33 -4.58 -11.53
C ASP A 39 2.66 -3.08 -11.63
N ASP A 40 1.80 -2.19 -11.12
CA ASP A 40 2.06 -0.76 -11.17
C ASP A 40 2.45 -0.23 -9.78
N PRO A 41 3.77 -0.05 -9.49
CA PRO A 41 4.22 0.58 -8.26
C PRO A 41 3.67 2.01 -8.10
N GLY A 42 3.30 2.65 -9.22
CA GLY A 42 2.71 3.99 -9.24
C GLY A 42 1.21 4.03 -8.86
N ALA A 43 0.47 2.91 -8.99
CA ALA A 43 -0.97 2.85 -8.67
C ALA A 43 -1.28 2.97 -7.16
N LEU A 44 -0.26 3.01 -6.32
CA LEU A 44 -0.38 3.11 -4.87
C LEU A 44 -0.31 4.54 -4.34
N ILE A 45 -0.08 5.51 -5.21
CA ILE A 45 -0.23 6.93 -4.86
C ILE A 45 -1.73 7.22 -4.85
N THR A 46 -2.35 6.94 -3.71
CA THR A 46 -3.76 7.30 -3.50
C THR A 46 -3.88 8.82 -3.34
N ASP A 47 -4.97 9.40 -3.81
CA ASP A 47 -5.31 10.82 -3.54
C ASP A 47 -5.59 11.07 -2.05
N THR A 48 -5.51 10.02 -1.21
CA THR A 48 -5.66 10.08 0.24
C THR A 48 -4.33 10.37 0.92
N GLY A 49 -4.40 10.98 2.09
CA GLY A 49 -3.22 11.38 2.87
C GLY A 49 -2.79 12.83 2.64
N LEU A 50 -1.83 13.28 3.41
CA LEU A 50 -1.25 14.62 3.32
C LEU A 50 -0.55 14.82 1.97
N GLU A 51 -0.64 16.02 1.40
CA GLU A 51 0.03 16.34 0.14
C GLU A 51 1.55 16.34 0.29
N ARG A 52 2.26 16.09 -0.82
CA ARG A 52 3.72 16.18 -0.86
C ARG A 52 4.17 17.59 -0.55
N GLY A 53 5.28 17.73 0.18
CA GLY A 53 5.84 19.00 0.63
C GLY A 53 5.11 19.61 1.82
N THR A 54 4.04 18.98 2.33
CA THR A 54 3.35 19.43 3.54
C THR A 54 4.16 18.99 4.76
N ASP A 55 4.27 19.89 5.76
CA ASP A 55 4.81 19.54 7.07
C ASP A 55 3.91 18.51 7.74
N VAL A 56 4.52 17.44 8.28
CA VAL A 56 3.74 16.43 9.01
C VAL A 56 3.25 16.98 10.34
N PRO A 57 1.98 16.73 10.71
CA PRO A 57 1.49 17.12 12.03
C PRO A 57 2.30 16.45 13.14
N ASP A 58 2.71 17.23 14.14
CA ASP A 58 3.30 16.67 15.35
C ASP A 58 2.24 15.90 16.13
N PHE A 59 2.64 14.85 16.80
CA PHE A 59 1.76 14.08 17.68
C PHE A 59 2.48 13.62 18.93
N THR A 60 1.72 13.42 19.99
CA THR A 60 2.18 12.76 21.20
C THR A 60 1.37 11.47 21.40
N ALA A 61 2.06 10.34 21.46
CA ALA A 61 1.46 9.01 21.57
C ALA A 61 2.16 8.17 22.64
N LEU A 62 1.57 7.05 23.01
CA LEU A 62 2.21 6.08 23.91
C LEU A 62 3.15 5.20 23.11
N ASP A 63 4.39 5.10 23.52
CA ASP A 63 5.29 4.04 23.03
C ASP A 63 4.77 2.68 23.48
N ALA A 64 4.66 1.77 22.53
CA ALA A 64 4.06 0.45 22.80
C ALA A 64 4.95 -0.41 23.72
N ALA A 65 6.25 -0.25 23.72
CA ALA A 65 7.16 -1.02 24.53
C ALA A 65 7.20 -0.52 25.97
N SER A 66 7.53 0.75 26.18
CA SER A 66 7.66 1.36 27.50
C SER A 66 6.33 1.77 28.12
N GLY A 67 5.35 2.17 27.32
CA GLY A 67 4.10 2.80 27.75
C GLY A 67 4.27 4.28 28.11
N GLU A 68 5.43 4.87 27.87
CA GLU A 68 5.70 6.29 28.06
C GLU A 68 5.16 7.11 26.89
N ARG A 69 4.98 8.41 27.11
CA ARG A 69 4.61 9.35 26.05
C ARG A 69 5.82 9.76 25.24
N VAL A 70 5.70 9.69 23.93
CA VAL A 70 6.72 10.11 22.97
C VAL A 70 6.08 11.07 21.98
N SER A 71 6.73 12.20 21.70
CA SER A 71 6.32 13.12 20.65
C SER A 71 7.18 12.90 19.41
N LEU A 72 6.59 13.12 18.24
CA LEU A 72 7.32 13.03 16.96
C LEU A 72 8.48 14.04 16.93
N SER A 73 8.26 15.22 17.46
CA SER A 73 9.26 16.31 17.59
C SER A 73 10.44 15.96 18.50
N ASP A 74 10.30 14.99 19.40
CA ASP A 74 11.40 14.55 20.28
C ASP A 74 12.35 13.56 19.57
N LEU A 75 11.97 13.05 18.41
CA LEU A 75 12.76 12.10 17.63
C LEU A 75 13.84 12.83 16.81
N PRO A 76 14.96 12.15 16.47
CA PRO A 76 16.04 12.76 15.68
C PRO A 76 15.55 13.33 14.35
N ALA A 77 16.14 14.43 13.89
CA ALA A 77 15.86 15.04 12.58
C ALA A 77 16.59 14.27 11.46
N VAL A 78 16.13 13.05 11.18
CA VAL A 78 16.61 12.18 10.10
C VAL A 78 15.44 11.83 9.19
N PRO A 79 15.69 11.40 7.94
CA PRO A 79 14.63 10.87 7.09
C PRO A 79 13.89 9.74 7.81
N ARG A 80 12.57 9.73 7.70
CA ARG A 80 11.73 8.84 8.48
C ARG A 80 10.65 8.18 7.64
N MET A 81 10.38 6.92 7.91
CA MET A 81 9.22 6.22 7.42
C MET A 81 8.19 6.05 8.54
N LEU A 82 7.01 6.62 8.36
CA LEU A 82 5.86 6.43 9.24
C LEU A 82 4.94 5.40 8.60
N VAL A 83 4.69 4.28 9.28
CA VAL A 83 3.83 3.20 8.79
C VAL A 83 2.60 3.10 9.68
N PHE A 84 1.43 3.38 9.13
CA PHE A 84 0.15 3.25 9.81
C PHE A 84 -0.37 1.84 9.69
N ALA A 85 -0.69 1.23 10.81
CA ALA A 85 -1.14 -0.16 10.90
C ALA A 85 -2.22 -0.36 11.98
N SER A 86 -2.94 -1.47 11.90
CA SER A 86 -3.91 -1.85 12.93
C SER A 86 -3.85 -3.35 13.22
N PRO A 87 -4.19 -3.81 14.45
CA PRO A 87 -4.12 -5.22 14.83
C PRO A 87 -5.03 -6.14 14.00
N GLY A 88 -6.14 -5.62 13.49
CA GLY A 88 -7.09 -6.37 12.66
C GLY A 88 -6.74 -6.46 11.17
N CYS A 89 -5.72 -5.74 10.72
CA CYS A 89 -5.32 -5.65 9.32
C CYS A 89 -4.43 -6.83 8.94
N LEU A 90 -4.86 -7.66 7.99
CA LEU A 90 -4.09 -8.81 7.53
C LEU A 90 -2.83 -8.38 6.77
N SER A 91 -2.97 -7.46 5.81
CA SER A 91 -1.84 -6.93 5.03
C SER A 91 -0.80 -6.26 5.92
N CYS A 92 -1.22 -5.63 7.04
CA CYS A 92 -0.27 -5.07 8.00
C CYS A 92 0.62 -6.14 8.65
N ARG A 93 0.09 -7.35 8.89
CA ARG A 93 0.89 -8.48 9.42
C ARG A 93 1.90 -8.98 8.39
N GLU A 94 1.47 -9.07 7.14
CA GLU A 94 2.30 -9.54 6.03
C GLU A 94 3.42 -8.55 5.69
N LEU A 95 3.22 -7.26 5.98
CA LEU A 95 4.22 -6.22 5.77
C LEU A 95 5.38 -6.28 6.78
N ILE A 96 5.16 -6.70 8.03
CA ILE A 96 6.15 -6.59 9.12
C ILE A 96 7.50 -7.24 8.80
N PRO A 97 7.58 -8.47 8.27
CA PRO A 97 8.89 -9.06 7.94
C PRO A 97 9.68 -8.21 6.96
N GLY A 98 9.03 -7.69 5.91
CA GLY A 98 9.67 -6.82 4.94
C GLY A 98 10.07 -5.47 5.53
N LEU A 99 9.24 -4.88 6.40
CA LEU A 99 9.59 -3.65 7.11
C LEU A 99 10.86 -3.82 7.97
N ASN A 100 10.99 -4.96 8.66
CA ASN A 100 12.19 -5.25 9.43
C ASN A 100 13.44 -5.36 8.56
N GLU A 101 13.33 -6.00 7.37
CA GLU A 101 14.47 -6.12 6.43
C GLU A 101 14.85 -4.75 5.84
N VAL A 102 13.87 -3.96 5.38
CA VAL A 102 14.13 -2.61 4.86
C VAL A 102 14.79 -1.73 5.92
N ARG A 103 14.33 -1.80 7.18
CA ARG A 103 14.95 -1.07 8.29
C ARG A 103 16.41 -1.43 8.51
N LYS A 104 16.79 -2.69 8.34
CA LYS A 104 18.19 -3.15 8.46
C LYS A 104 19.09 -2.60 7.36
N THR A 105 18.55 -2.42 6.16
CA THR A 105 19.30 -1.90 5.00
C THR A 105 19.45 -0.37 5.01
N ARG A 106 18.58 0.34 5.72
CA ARG A 106 18.52 1.80 5.81
C ARG A 106 18.83 2.28 7.23
N GLY A 107 20.04 2.02 7.70
CA GLY A 107 20.46 2.35 9.07
C GLY A 107 20.55 3.84 9.39
N ASP A 108 20.51 4.71 8.39
CA ASP A 108 20.46 6.16 8.47
C ASP A 108 19.04 6.74 8.56
N TRP A 109 18.02 5.88 8.50
CA TRP A 109 16.61 6.23 8.55
C TRP A 109 15.97 5.83 9.87
N ASP A 110 14.97 6.59 10.27
CA ASP A 110 14.09 6.22 11.38
C ASP A 110 12.80 5.57 10.84
N PHE A 111 12.33 4.55 11.53
CA PHE A 111 11.11 3.81 11.17
C PHE A 111 10.19 3.79 12.38
N VAL A 112 9.00 4.32 12.24
CA VAL A 112 7.99 4.36 13.31
C VAL A 112 6.69 3.77 12.81
N VAL A 113 6.17 2.78 13.53
CA VAL A 113 4.84 2.22 13.27
C VAL A 113 3.82 2.94 14.15
N VAL A 114 2.83 3.55 13.54
CA VAL A 114 1.67 4.14 14.23
C VAL A 114 0.56 3.08 14.23
N CYS A 115 0.32 2.51 15.39
CA CYS A 115 -0.68 1.44 15.54
C CYS A 115 -2.00 2.00 16.10
N ARG A 116 -3.07 1.89 15.33
CA ARG A 116 -4.40 2.27 15.79
C ARG A 116 -5.03 1.18 16.63
N GLY A 117 -5.30 1.49 17.89
CA GLY A 117 -5.95 0.55 18.82
C GLY A 117 -5.64 0.87 20.28
N ASP A 118 -6.02 -0.02 21.15
CA ASP A 118 -5.58 0.05 22.55
C ASP A 118 -4.14 -0.48 22.71
N LEU A 119 -3.49 -0.04 23.78
CA LEU A 119 -2.09 -0.35 24.05
C LEU A 119 -1.79 -1.85 24.07
N GLU A 120 -2.65 -2.66 24.69
CA GLU A 120 -2.41 -4.09 24.81
C GLU A 120 -2.60 -4.83 23.48
N SER A 121 -3.59 -4.43 22.68
CA SER A 121 -3.81 -5.00 21.35
C SER A 121 -2.65 -4.67 20.41
N CYS A 122 -2.14 -3.43 20.42
CA CYS A 122 -0.99 -3.02 19.62
C CYS A 122 0.29 -3.73 20.09
N ARG A 123 0.54 -3.84 21.38
CA ARG A 123 1.67 -4.62 21.93
C ARG A 123 1.64 -6.07 21.48
N ARG A 124 0.46 -6.70 21.58
CA ARG A 124 0.27 -8.09 21.15
C ARG A 124 0.52 -8.22 19.64
N PHE A 125 -0.01 -7.30 18.84
CA PHE A 125 0.21 -7.26 17.40
C PHE A 125 1.70 -7.20 17.05
N GLY A 126 2.47 -6.29 17.64
CA GLY A 126 3.92 -6.17 17.42
C GLY A 126 4.68 -7.43 17.81
N ARG A 127 4.41 -7.96 19.02
CA ARG A 127 5.09 -9.18 19.52
C ARG A 127 4.79 -10.41 18.67
N MET A 128 3.51 -10.64 18.33
CA MET A 128 3.10 -11.83 17.57
C MET A 128 3.64 -11.86 16.14
N ASN A 129 3.90 -10.70 15.56
CA ASN A 129 4.39 -10.59 14.19
C ASN A 129 5.90 -10.26 14.13
N GLY A 130 6.60 -10.21 15.25
CA GLY A 130 8.03 -9.98 15.30
C GLY A 130 8.46 -8.58 14.86
N LEU A 131 7.65 -7.54 15.13
CA LEU A 131 7.99 -6.16 14.79
C LEU A 131 9.22 -5.70 15.57
N GLU A 132 10.25 -5.26 14.86
CA GLU A 132 11.50 -4.72 15.41
C GLU A 132 11.52 -3.18 15.44
N ALA A 133 10.71 -2.52 14.61
CA ALA A 133 10.61 -1.08 14.57
C ALA A 133 9.90 -0.53 15.83
N PRO A 134 10.26 0.67 16.32
CA PRO A 134 9.51 1.38 17.35
C PRO A 134 8.04 1.53 16.93
N MET A 135 7.15 1.37 17.90
CA MET A 135 5.71 1.45 17.66
C MET A 135 5.06 2.39 18.66
N VAL A 136 4.32 3.36 18.17
CA VAL A 136 3.47 4.26 18.96
C VAL A 136 2.00 3.91 18.77
N VAL A 137 1.18 4.22 19.78
CA VAL A 137 -0.23 3.79 19.82
C VAL A 137 -1.16 4.98 19.68
N ASP A 138 -1.91 5.00 18.61
CA ASP A 138 -3.03 5.93 18.41
C ASP A 138 -4.32 5.35 19.00
N THR A 139 -4.53 5.61 20.29
CA THR A 139 -5.69 5.09 21.02
C THR A 139 -7.01 5.72 20.61
N THR A 140 -6.97 6.91 20.04
CA THR A 140 -8.15 7.70 19.69
C THR A 140 -8.47 7.72 18.20
N GLY A 141 -7.49 7.34 17.36
CA GLY A 141 -7.56 7.51 15.91
C GLY A 141 -7.33 8.96 15.46
N GLN A 142 -6.83 9.82 16.36
CA GLN A 142 -6.60 11.23 16.05
C GLN A 142 -5.38 11.39 15.13
N ILE A 143 -4.32 10.62 15.35
CA ILE A 143 -3.11 10.68 14.50
C ILE A 143 -3.47 10.24 13.07
N GLU A 144 -4.19 9.11 12.89
CA GLU A 144 -4.68 8.71 11.57
C GLU A 144 -5.49 9.80 10.88
N LYS A 145 -6.36 10.48 11.64
CA LYS A 145 -7.20 11.56 11.12
C LYS A 145 -6.38 12.79 10.71
N ASP A 146 -5.40 13.20 11.52
CA ASP A 146 -4.56 14.36 11.25
C ASP A 146 -3.64 14.12 10.04
N TYR A 147 -3.24 12.86 9.83
CA TYR A 147 -2.48 12.40 8.66
C TYR A 147 -3.36 12.02 7.47
N ALA A 148 -4.68 12.21 7.55
CA ALA A 148 -5.67 11.85 6.53
C ALA A 148 -5.55 10.39 6.04
N VAL A 149 -5.15 9.47 6.94
CA VAL A 149 -5.05 8.03 6.65
C VAL A 149 -6.44 7.41 6.80
N THR A 150 -6.92 6.81 5.72
CA THR A 150 -8.25 6.16 5.66
C THR A 150 -8.18 4.65 5.54
N LEU A 151 -7.04 4.14 5.10
CA LEU A 151 -6.78 2.71 4.86
C LEU A 151 -5.43 2.32 5.44
N THR A 152 -5.31 1.09 5.94
CA THR A 152 -4.05 0.52 6.44
C THR A 152 -3.72 -0.79 5.71
N PRO A 153 -2.44 -1.08 5.46
CA PRO A 153 -1.26 -0.31 5.82
C PRO A 153 -1.01 0.88 4.91
N PHE A 154 -0.66 2.02 5.47
CA PHE A 154 -0.32 3.24 4.75
C PHE A 154 1.05 3.74 5.20
N ALA A 155 1.88 4.21 4.28
CA ALA A 155 3.22 4.70 4.59
C ALA A 155 3.44 6.13 4.12
N TYR A 156 4.16 6.88 4.93
CA TYR A 156 4.74 8.18 4.60
C TYR A 156 6.25 8.08 4.64
N VAL A 157 6.90 8.65 3.65
CA VAL A 157 8.31 8.99 3.69
C VAL A 157 8.41 10.48 3.99
N VAL A 158 9.13 10.81 5.02
CA VAL A 158 9.27 12.18 5.56
C VAL A 158 10.75 12.53 5.54
N ASP A 159 11.09 13.72 5.03
CA ASP A 159 12.49 14.20 5.00
C ASP A 159 12.98 14.65 6.38
N HIS A 160 14.25 15.04 6.46
CA HIS A 160 14.88 15.54 7.68
C HIS A 160 14.29 16.88 8.17
N GLU A 161 13.54 17.59 7.34
CA GLU A 161 12.84 18.83 7.70
C GLU A 161 11.40 18.58 8.18
N GLY A 162 10.95 17.33 8.17
CA GLY A 162 9.60 16.94 8.61
C GLY A 162 8.53 17.09 7.54
N ARG A 163 8.89 17.08 6.23
CA ARG A 163 7.94 17.22 5.14
C ARG A 163 7.68 15.89 4.43
N VAL A 164 6.46 15.71 3.99
CA VAL A 164 6.05 14.54 3.20
C VAL A 164 6.77 14.54 1.85
N VAL A 165 7.62 13.56 1.62
CA VAL A 165 8.27 13.34 0.31
C VAL A 165 7.43 12.41 -0.55
N ILE A 166 7.00 11.28 0.03
CA ILE A 166 6.20 10.26 -0.65
C ILE A 166 5.15 9.74 0.32
N ARG A 167 4.04 9.28 -0.22
CA ARG A 167 2.96 8.62 0.53
C ARG A 167 2.33 7.53 -0.30
N GLY A 168 1.78 6.51 0.33
CA GLY A 168 1.04 5.47 -0.38
C GLY A 168 0.62 4.30 0.49
N LEU A 169 -0.21 3.44 -0.10
CA LEU A 169 -0.52 2.13 0.48
C LEU A 169 0.71 1.23 0.38
N ALA A 170 0.96 0.44 1.41
CA ALA A 170 2.10 -0.46 1.50
C ALA A 170 1.63 -1.88 1.82
N ASN A 171 0.82 -2.48 0.91
CA ASN A 171 0.23 -3.80 1.14
C ASN A 171 1.27 -4.93 1.20
N ASP A 172 2.45 -4.71 0.62
CA ASP A 172 3.58 -5.64 0.71
C ASP A 172 4.92 -4.90 0.82
N TRP A 173 6.00 -5.64 1.08
CA TRP A 173 7.34 -5.09 1.27
C TRP A 173 7.93 -4.45 -0.01
N ARG A 174 7.56 -4.94 -1.21
CA ARG A 174 8.03 -4.39 -2.49
C ARG A 174 7.49 -3.00 -2.72
N GLN A 175 6.23 -2.77 -2.34
CA GLN A 175 5.62 -1.46 -2.38
C GLN A 175 6.29 -0.50 -1.40
N LEU A 176 6.66 -0.99 -0.22
CA LEU A 176 7.42 -0.21 0.76
C LEU A 176 8.80 0.16 0.21
N GLU A 177 9.51 -0.79 -0.40
CA GLU A 177 10.82 -0.57 -1.01
C GLU A 177 10.72 0.40 -2.19
N SER A 178 9.70 0.29 -3.04
CA SER A 178 9.48 1.20 -4.15
C SER A 178 9.22 2.64 -3.71
N LEU A 179 8.58 2.87 -2.57
CA LEU A 179 8.43 4.21 -1.99
C LEU A 179 9.79 4.80 -1.61
N LEU A 180 10.70 3.99 -1.07
CA LEU A 180 12.05 4.44 -0.71
C LEU A 180 12.94 4.69 -1.92
N GLU A 181 12.83 3.89 -2.98
CA GLU A 181 13.56 4.08 -4.24
C GLU A 181 13.14 5.37 -4.95
N GLN A 182 11.84 5.69 -4.94
CA GLN A 182 11.32 6.94 -5.50
C GLN A 182 11.87 8.16 -4.75
N GLU A 183 12.04 8.10 -3.44
CA GLU A 183 12.67 9.17 -2.65
C GLU A 183 14.12 9.39 -3.09
N GLY A 184 14.93 8.34 -3.23
CA GLY A 184 16.30 8.44 -3.70
C GLY A 184 16.41 9.06 -5.10
N THR A 185 15.46 8.79 -5.98
CA THR A 185 15.38 9.39 -7.32
C THR A 185 15.04 10.86 -7.28
N LEU A 186 14.13 11.28 -6.39
CA LEU A 186 13.75 12.68 -6.20
C LEU A 186 14.89 13.52 -5.62
N GLN A 187 15.66 12.99 -4.67
CA GLN A 187 16.83 13.66 -4.11
C GLN A 187 17.98 13.79 -5.12
N ALA A 188 18.12 12.85 -6.06
CA ALA A 188 19.11 12.91 -7.12
C ALA A 188 18.81 13.95 -8.21
N GLY A 189 17.70 14.70 -8.09
CA GLY A 189 17.33 15.78 -9.02
C GLY A 189 16.94 15.29 -10.42
N MET A 190 16.64 14.02 -10.59
CA MET A 190 16.08 13.50 -11.84
C MET A 190 14.59 13.89 -11.92
N PRO A 191 14.16 14.58 -13.00
CA PRO A 191 12.75 14.88 -13.15
C PRO A 191 11.95 13.58 -13.22
N PHE A 192 10.88 13.51 -12.46
CA PHE A 192 9.88 12.44 -12.54
C PHE A 192 9.39 12.36 -14.01
N VAL A 193 9.79 11.32 -14.72
CA VAL A 193 9.18 10.99 -16.00
C VAL A 193 7.84 10.32 -15.68
N ALA A 194 6.79 11.13 -15.59
CA ALA A 194 5.45 10.62 -15.73
C ALA A 194 5.38 9.98 -17.12
N VAL A 195 5.25 8.68 -17.18
CA VAL A 195 4.96 8.00 -18.45
C VAL A 195 3.51 8.33 -18.76
N ASP A 196 3.32 9.40 -19.55
CA ASP A 196 2.05 9.73 -20.17
C ASP A 196 1.71 8.58 -21.14
N VAL A 197 0.84 7.68 -20.72
CA VAL A 197 0.29 6.59 -21.55
C VAL A 197 -0.71 7.10 -22.60
N GLU A 198 -0.83 8.41 -22.79
CA GLU A 198 -1.85 9.02 -23.67
C GLU A 198 -1.39 9.29 -25.10
N SER A 199 -0.24 8.80 -25.54
CA SER A 199 0.21 8.99 -26.93
C SER A 199 0.77 7.75 -27.62
N ALA A 200 0.16 6.60 -27.39
CA ALA A 200 0.28 5.49 -28.32
C ALA A 200 -0.73 5.67 -29.46
N GLU A 201 -0.46 6.63 -30.33
CA GLU A 201 -1.12 6.83 -31.60
C GLU A 201 -0.91 5.58 -32.44
N VAL A 202 -2.02 4.83 -32.63
CA VAL A 202 -2.09 3.68 -33.52
C VAL A 202 -1.84 4.18 -34.95
N THR A 203 -0.61 4.01 -35.41
CA THR A 203 -0.29 4.20 -36.83
C THR A 203 -0.81 2.99 -37.58
N GLU A 204 -1.97 3.13 -38.23
CA GLU A 204 -2.45 2.16 -39.22
C GLU A 204 -1.44 2.03 -40.37
N PRO A 205 -1.12 0.79 -40.82
CA PRO A 205 -0.32 0.61 -42.01
C PRO A 205 -1.17 0.99 -43.25
N ARG A 206 -0.71 1.98 -43.98
CA ARG A 206 -1.21 2.28 -45.33
C ARG A 206 -0.84 1.12 -46.24
N GLU A 207 -1.88 0.42 -46.72
CA GLU A 207 -1.77 -0.44 -47.91
C GLU A 207 -1.56 0.46 -49.14
N GLY A 208 -0.55 0.11 -49.91
CA GLY A 208 -0.24 0.57 -51.25
C GLY A 208 0.39 -0.53 -52.06
#